data_0cc773098354d03cc87d51eea88c6dda
#
_entry.id   0cc773098354d03cc87d51eea88c6dda
#
_cell.length_a   1.000
_cell.length_b   1.000
_cell.length_c   1.000
_cell.angle_alpha   90.00
_cell.angle_beta   90.00
_cell.angle_gamma   90.00
#
_symmetry.space_group_name_H-M   'P 1'
#
loop_
_entity.id
_entity.type
_entity.pdbx_description
1 polymer ?
#
loop_
_entity_poly.entity_id
_entity_poly.type
_entity_poly.pdbx_seq_one_letter_code
_entity_poly.pdbx_strand_id
1 'polypeptide(L)'
;MNWKNQEEVSEYVELLNEKLGLEPFTIYMMPKSVQDGRRAGDITGNYQWSADDIVIPDGINLPTVSDTEINTRITNKMWLRVRKKRDRKLLNSDVFALQDRVMTDEQKAYRKALRDLPATQSDPFNITWPTKPS
;
A
#
# COMPACT_ATOMS: atom_id res chain seq x y z
N MET A 1 11.66 14.39 -10.69
CA MET A 1 10.48 13.54 -10.46
C MET A 1 9.47 14.32 -9.61
N ASN A 2 8.26 14.43 -10.07
CA ASN A 2 7.20 15.12 -9.34
C ASN A 2 6.31 14.06 -8.66
N TRP A 3 6.48 13.91 -7.36
CA TRP A 3 5.65 12.98 -6.58
C TRP A 3 4.30 13.61 -6.26
N LYS A 4 3.25 12.81 -6.45
CA LYS A 4 1.87 13.25 -6.18
C LYS A 4 1.50 13.17 -4.71
N ASN A 5 2.14 12.27 -3.96
CA ASN A 5 1.83 12.02 -2.55
C ASN A 5 3.00 11.39 -1.80
N GLN A 6 2.86 11.32 -0.49
CA GLN A 6 3.87 10.73 0.40
C GLN A 6 4.15 9.23 0.10
N GLU A 7 3.15 8.49 -0.37
CA GLU A 7 3.31 7.06 -0.68
C GLU A 7 4.29 6.85 -1.83
N GLU A 8 4.20 7.65 -2.89
CA GLU A 8 5.14 7.58 -4.02
C GLU A 8 6.58 7.86 -3.58
N VAL A 9 6.79 8.86 -2.71
CA VAL A 9 8.12 9.18 -2.18
C VAL A 9 8.65 8.03 -1.32
N SER A 10 7.80 7.46 -0.46
CA SER A 10 8.16 6.33 0.41
C SER A 10 8.60 5.12 -0.43
N GLU A 11 7.83 4.78 -1.47
CA GLU A 11 8.18 3.66 -2.35
C GLU A 11 9.47 3.92 -3.13
N TYR A 12 9.68 5.15 -3.59
CA TYR A 12 10.91 5.54 -4.25
C TYR A 12 12.13 5.33 -3.35
N VAL A 13 12.06 5.81 -2.11
CA VAL A 13 13.14 5.70 -1.14
C VAL A 13 13.42 4.24 -0.75
N GLU A 14 12.38 3.43 -0.53
CA GLU A 14 12.55 2.00 -0.27
C GLU A 14 13.23 1.29 -1.45
N LEU A 15 12.80 1.59 -2.67
CA LEU A 15 13.36 1.00 -3.88
C LEU A 15 14.81 1.41 -4.08
N LEU A 16 15.20 2.64 -3.76
CA LEU A 16 16.60 3.08 -3.79
C LEU A 16 17.47 2.24 -2.85
N ASN A 17 17.05 2.07 -1.59
CA ASN A 17 17.76 1.25 -0.63
C ASN A 17 17.92 -0.20 -1.13
N GLU A 18 16.85 -0.78 -1.67
CA GLU A 18 16.87 -2.14 -2.22
C GLU A 18 17.81 -2.28 -3.41
N LYS A 19 17.75 -1.37 -4.39
CA LYS A 19 18.61 -1.40 -5.58
C LYS A 19 20.09 -1.25 -5.25
N LEU A 20 20.40 -0.51 -4.19
CA LEU A 20 21.77 -0.27 -3.73
C LEU A 20 22.24 -1.30 -2.70
N GLY A 21 21.39 -2.24 -2.28
CA GLY A 21 21.73 -3.22 -1.25
C GLY A 21 21.98 -2.61 0.13
N LEU A 22 21.34 -1.48 0.43
CA LEU A 22 21.50 -0.76 1.69
C LEU A 22 20.49 -1.25 2.72
N GLU A 23 20.85 -1.09 4.00
CA GLU A 23 19.91 -1.30 5.09
C GLU A 23 18.68 -0.37 4.98
N PRO A 24 17.50 -0.81 5.45
CA PRO A 24 16.32 0.05 5.48
C PRO A 24 16.62 1.39 6.17
N PHE A 25 16.05 2.46 5.65
CA PHE A 25 16.21 3.82 6.17
C PHE A 25 17.61 4.41 6.05
N THR A 26 18.52 3.82 5.29
CA THR A 26 19.83 4.43 4.97
C THR A 26 19.62 5.69 4.12
N ILE A 27 18.80 5.57 3.06
CA ILE A 27 18.20 6.70 2.37
C ILE A 27 16.78 6.84 2.93
N TYR A 28 16.38 8.03 3.32
CA TYR A 28 15.08 8.25 3.93
C TYR A 28 14.48 9.59 3.52
N MET A 29 13.18 9.72 3.72
CA MET A 29 12.44 10.94 3.44
C MET A 29 12.31 11.79 4.71
N MET A 30 12.64 13.07 4.60
CA MET A 30 12.45 14.07 5.65
C MET A 30 12.19 15.41 4.99
N PRO A 31 11.07 16.07 5.24
CA PRO A 31 10.80 17.38 4.67
C PRO A 31 11.96 18.34 4.91
N LYS A 32 12.35 19.08 3.88
CA LYS A 32 13.50 20.00 3.93
C LYS A 32 13.36 20.99 5.10
N SER A 33 12.15 21.46 5.36
CA SER A 33 11.89 22.34 6.49
C SER A 33 12.20 21.72 7.85
N VAL A 34 11.99 20.39 8.00
CA VAL A 34 12.33 19.65 9.21
C VAL A 34 13.84 19.47 9.32
N GLN A 35 14.53 19.17 8.20
CA GLN A 35 15.99 19.13 8.15
C GLN A 35 16.60 20.46 8.60
N ASP A 36 15.95 21.58 8.26
CA ASP A 36 16.37 22.95 8.60
C ASP A 36 15.91 23.41 10.01
N GLY A 37 15.35 22.49 10.83
CA GLY A 37 15.02 22.71 12.23
C GLY A 37 13.57 23.05 12.56
N ARG A 38 12.65 22.97 11.59
CA ARG A 38 11.21 23.10 11.88
C ARG A 38 10.65 21.82 12.51
N ARG A 39 9.57 21.97 13.27
CA ARG A 39 8.89 20.81 13.87
C ARG A 39 8.10 20.02 12.83
N ALA A 40 8.15 18.68 12.92
CA ALA A 40 7.42 17.79 12.02
C ALA A 40 5.90 18.04 12.04
N GLY A 41 5.33 18.48 13.17
CA GLY A 41 3.90 18.80 13.31
C GLY A 41 3.43 20.02 12.49
N ASP A 42 4.35 20.83 11.97
CA ASP A 42 4.03 21.97 11.11
C ASP A 42 3.77 21.58 9.66
N ILE A 43 3.94 20.29 9.34
CA ILE A 43 3.74 19.75 7.98
C ILE A 43 2.33 19.23 7.85
N THR A 44 1.59 19.79 6.90
CA THR A 44 0.20 19.42 6.63
C THR A 44 0.11 18.28 5.60
N GLY A 45 -1.06 17.63 5.50
CA GLY A 45 -1.33 16.57 4.53
C GLY A 45 -1.22 16.98 3.06
N ASN A 46 -1.16 18.29 2.79
CA ASN A 46 -1.00 18.86 1.44
C ASN A 46 0.46 19.19 1.11
N TYR A 47 1.41 18.66 1.88
CA TYR A 47 2.82 18.91 1.65
C TYR A 47 3.25 18.42 0.25
N GLN A 48 3.95 19.28 -0.48
CA GLN A 48 4.50 18.97 -1.81
C GLN A 48 5.92 18.41 -1.65
N TRP A 49 6.06 17.10 -1.85
CA TRP A 49 7.34 16.41 -1.76
C TRP A 49 8.23 16.72 -2.96
N SER A 50 9.51 16.92 -2.71
CA SER A 50 10.54 17.18 -3.73
C SER A 50 11.81 16.36 -3.47
N ALA A 51 12.76 16.41 -4.39
CA ALA A 51 14.05 15.74 -4.23
C ALA A 51 14.82 16.22 -2.99
N ASP A 52 14.64 17.47 -2.56
CA ASP A 52 15.29 18.04 -1.37
C ASP A 52 14.81 17.41 -0.06
N ASP A 53 13.67 16.73 -0.09
CA ASP A 53 13.09 16.04 1.05
C ASP A 53 13.66 14.62 1.24
N ILE A 54 14.56 14.19 0.36
CA ILE A 54 15.21 12.89 0.46
C ILE A 54 16.61 13.09 1.00
N VAL A 55 16.91 12.45 2.13
CA VAL A 55 18.22 12.47 2.76
C VAL A 55 19.05 11.32 2.23
N ILE A 56 20.16 11.63 1.58
CA ILE A 56 21.08 10.69 0.95
C ILE A 56 22.43 10.85 1.60
N PRO A 57 23.04 9.76 2.14
CA PRO A 57 24.39 9.80 2.65
C PRO A 57 25.41 10.17 1.56
N ASP A 58 26.50 10.82 1.97
CA ASP A 58 27.58 11.20 1.06
C ASP A 58 28.18 9.97 0.35
N GLY A 59 28.57 10.15 -0.91
CA GLY A 59 29.22 9.12 -1.70
C GLY A 59 28.29 8.09 -2.34
N ILE A 60 26.98 8.24 -2.21
CA ILE A 60 26.00 7.36 -2.84
C ILE A 60 25.57 7.93 -4.19
N ASN A 61 25.73 7.13 -5.26
CA ASN A 61 25.21 7.42 -6.58
C ASN A 61 23.84 6.78 -6.74
N LEU A 62 22.81 7.59 -7.00
CA LEU A 62 21.45 7.09 -7.13
C LEU A 62 21.24 6.34 -8.45
N PRO A 63 20.63 5.15 -8.43
CA PRO A 63 20.20 4.46 -9.64
C PRO A 63 18.97 5.16 -10.24
N THR A 64 18.74 4.92 -11.54
CA THR A 64 17.52 5.38 -12.20
C THR A 64 16.34 4.55 -11.74
N VAL A 65 15.25 5.22 -11.37
CA VAL A 65 13.97 4.60 -10.99
C VAL A 65 12.88 5.21 -11.87
N SER A 66 12.10 4.35 -12.54
CA SER A 66 10.99 4.79 -13.39
C SER A 66 9.69 4.94 -12.59
N ASP A 67 8.79 5.77 -13.11
CA ASP A 67 7.43 5.90 -12.56
C ASP A 67 6.68 4.56 -12.60
N THR A 68 6.92 3.74 -13.62
CA THR A 68 6.33 2.40 -13.75
C THR A 68 6.75 1.48 -12.59
N GLU A 69 8.03 1.49 -12.19
CA GLU A 69 8.50 0.70 -11.06
C GLU A 69 7.81 1.12 -9.77
N ILE A 70 7.68 2.41 -9.53
CA ILE A 70 7.00 2.95 -8.33
C ILE A 70 5.52 2.57 -8.34
N ASN A 71 4.83 2.79 -9.45
CA ASN A 71 3.41 2.47 -9.60
C ASN A 71 3.13 0.98 -9.42
N THR A 72 4.01 0.12 -9.93
CA THR A 72 3.90 -1.33 -9.76
C THR A 72 4.02 -1.71 -8.29
N ARG A 73 4.96 -1.13 -7.56
CA ARG A 73 5.12 -1.38 -6.12
C ARG A 73 3.88 -0.95 -5.33
N ILE A 74 3.36 0.25 -5.60
CA ILE A 74 2.14 0.78 -4.95
C ILE A 74 0.95 -0.13 -5.24
N THR A 75 0.76 -0.54 -6.48
CA THR A 75 -0.31 -1.45 -6.90
C THR A 75 -0.21 -2.79 -6.18
N ASN A 76 0.99 -3.37 -6.10
CA ASN A 76 1.22 -4.64 -5.40
C ASN A 76 0.92 -4.53 -3.91
N LYS A 77 1.35 -3.44 -3.25
CA LYS A 77 1.02 -3.18 -1.84
C LYS A 77 -0.48 -3.03 -1.64
N MET A 78 -1.18 -2.37 -2.56
CA MET A 78 -2.64 -2.24 -2.47
C MET A 78 -3.34 -3.60 -2.60
N TRP A 79 -2.88 -4.48 -3.49
CA TRP A 79 -3.39 -5.85 -3.59
C TRP A 79 -3.18 -6.64 -2.29
N LEU A 80 -2.06 -6.47 -1.61
CA LEU A 80 -1.84 -7.08 -0.29
C LEU A 80 -2.86 -6.59 0.74
N ARG A 81 -3.16 -5.30 0.76
CA ARG A 81 -4.21 -4.73 1.64
C ARG A 81 -5.59 -5.29 1.32
N VAL A 82 -5.91 -5.40 0.02
CA VAL A 82 -7.18 -6.00 -0.44
C VAL A 82 -7.31 -7.44 0.03
N ARG A 83 -6.25 -8.25 -0.16
CA ARG A 83 -6.23 -9.65 0.28
C ARG A 83 -6.40 -9.78 1.79
N LYS A 84 -5.70 -8.97 2.58
CA LYS A 84 -5.85 -8.95 4.06
C LYS A 84 -7.28 -8.61 4.47
N LYS A 85 -7.90 -7.61 3.84
CA LYS A 85 -9.30 -7.24 4.12
C LYS A 85 -10.27 -8.36 3.72
N ARG A 86 -10.07 -8.99 2.56
CA ARG A 86 -10.83 -10.16 2.11
C ARG A 86 -10.71 -11.31 3.13
N ASP A 87 -9.51 -11.64 3.54
CA ASP A 87 -9.26 -12.75 4.47
C ASP A 87 -9.95 -12.51 5.82
N ARG A 88 -9.94 -11.27 6.30
CA ARG A 88 -10.69 -10.88 7.51
C ARG A 88 -12.21 -11.05 7.31
N LYS A 89 -12.73 -10.67 6.16
CA LYS A 89 -14.17 -10.85 5.84
C LYS A 89 -14.53 -12.34 5.74
N LEU A 90 -13.68 -13.16 5.16
CA LEU A 90 -13.84 -14.62 5.14
C LEU A 90 -13.84 -15.20 6.56
N LEU A 91 -12.87 -14.84 7.39
CA LEU A 91 -12.81 -15.27 8.77
C LEU A 91 -14.09 -14.89 9.54
N ASN A 92 -14.55 -13.66 9.40
CA ASN A 92 -15.79 -13.19 10.03
C ASN A 92 -17.05 -13.93 9.52
N SER A 93 -16.98 -14.54 8.35
CA SER A 93 -18.08 -15.34 7.78
C SER A 93 -18.01 -16.83 8.11
N ASP A 94 -16.97 -17.28 8.81
CA ASP A 94 -16.81 -18.69 9.18
C ASP A 94 -17.93 -19.18 10.10
N VAL A 95 -18.57 -18.27 10.84
CA VAL A 95 -19.78 -18.58 11.63
C VAL A 95 -20.90 -19.19 10.78
N PHE A 96 -20.97 -18.87 9.49
CA PHE A 96 -21.97 -19.45 8.57
C PHE A 96 -21.69 -20.92 8.24
N ALA A 97 -20.45 -21.36 8.38
CA ALA A 97 -19.98 -22.71 8.03
C ALA A 97 -19.86 -23.66 9.24
N LEU A 98 -20.39 -23.30 10.40
CA LEU A 98 -20.40 -24.16 11.58
C LEU A 98 -21.20 -25.43 11.32
N GLN A 99 -20.75 -26.57 11.89
CA GLN A 99 -21.30 -27.89 11.60
C GLN A 99 -22.80 -28.03 11.91
N ASP A 100 -23.28 -27.30 12.89
CA ASP A 100 -24.68 -27.29 13.32
C ASP A 100 -25.54 -26.24 12.58
N ARG A 101 -24.98 -25.58 11.56
CA ARG A 101 -25.67 -24.60 10.73
C ARG A 101 -25.66 -24.98 9.28
N VAL A 102 -26.77 -24.71 8.60
CA VAL A 102 -26.85 -24.83 7.15
C VAL A 102 -26.66 -23.44 6.53
N MET A 103 -25.61 -23.29 5.73
CA MET A 103 -25.42 -22.03 4.98
C MET A 103 -26.53 -21.83 3.97
N THR A 104 -27.07 -20.62 3.93
CA THR A 104 -27.97 -20.18 2.86
C THR A 104 -27.20 -20.05 1.54
N ASP A 105 -27.92 -20.02 0.43
CA ASP A 105 -27.30 -19.84 -0.89
C ASP A 105 -26.65 -18.45 -0.99
N GLU A 106 -27.23 -17.42 -0.38
CA GLU A 106 -26.66 -16.07 -0.29
C GLU A 106 -25.34 -16.06 0.49
N GLN A 107 -25.26 -16.81 1.60
CA GLN A 107 -24.04 -16.93 2.39
C GLN A 107 -22.94 -17.66 1.62
N LYS A 108 -23.30 -18.72 0.89
CA LYS A 108 -22.35 -19.44 0.01
C LYS A 108 -21.85 -18.52 -1.12
N ALA A 109 -22.75 -17.79 -1.76
CA ALA A 109 -22.42 -16.84 -2.83
C ALA A 109 -21.51 -15.72 -2.34
N TYR A 110 -21.77 -15.19 -1.16
CA TYR A 110 -20.92 -14.17 -0.53
C TYR A 110 -19.50 -14.67 -0.28
N ARG A 111 -19.36 -15.84 0.32
CA ARG A 111 -18.04 -16.44 0.58
C ARG A 111 -17.30 -16.75 -0.72
N LYS A 112 -18.02 -17.25 -1.75
CA LYS A 112 -17.44 -17.49 -3.08
C LYS A 112 -16.95 -16.18 -3.71
N ALA A 113 -17.77 -15.13 -3.69
CA ALA A 113 -17.40 -13.82 -4.23
C ALA A 113 -16.16 -13.23 -3.56
N LEU A 114 -16.01 -13.42 -2.25
CA LEU A 114 -14.80 -13.00 -1.52
C LEU A 114 -13.56 -13.78 -1.98
N ARG A 115 -13.66 -15.10 -2.13
CA ARG A 115 -12.53 -15.92 -2.58
C ARG A 115 -12.08 -15.54 -4.00
N ASP A 116 -13.05 -15.30 -4.88
CA ASP A 116 -12.81 -15.03 -6.30
C ASP A 116 -12.42 -13.54 -6.56
N LEU A 117 -12.56 -12.67 -5.57
CA LEU A 117 -12.40 -11.22 -5.73
C LEU A 117 -11.11 -10.80 -6.42
N PRO A 118 -9.92 -11.31 -6.07
CA PRO A 118 -8.69 -10.91 -6.75
C PRO A 118 -8.63 -11.31 -8.23
N ALA A 119 -9.37 -12.36 -8.62
CA ALA A 119 -9.44 -12.82 -10.00
C ALA A 119 -10.51 -12.10 -10.83
N THR A 120 -11.54 -11.55 -10.17
CA THR A 120 -12.69 -10.93 -10.84
C THR A 120 -12.59 -9.41 -10.94
N GLN A 121 -11.69 -8.78 -10.18
CA GLN A 121 -11.49 -7.34 -10.19
C GLN A 121 -10.03 -7.01 -10.50
N SER A 122 -9.81 -6.05 -11.38
CA SER A 122 -8.48 -5.71 -11.90
C SER A 122 -7.85 -4.48 -11.22
N ASP A 123 -8.64 -3.66 -10.54
CA ASP A 123 -8.17 -2.42 -9.94
C ASP A 123 -8.26 -2.49 -8.40
N PRO A 124 -7.10 -2.62 -7.71
CA PRO A 124 -7.10 -2.72 -6.24
C PRO A 124 -7.48 -1.42 -5.52
N PHE A 125 -7.49 -0.29 -6.24
CA PHE A 125 -7.89 1.01 -5.67
C PHE A 125 -9.41 1.23 -5.69
N ASN A 126 -10.14 0.47 -6.54
CA ASN A 126 -11.58 0.60 -6.74
C ASN A 126 -12.27 -0.76 -6.60
N ILE A 127 -12.19 -1.36 -5.43
CA ILE A 127 -12.79 -2.67 -5.16
C ILE A 127 -14.28 -2.52 -4.83
N THR A 128 -15.13 -3.25 -5.56
CA THR A 128 -16.52 -3.46 -5.20
C THR A 128 -16.63 -4.67 -4.28
N TRP A 129 -16.85 -4.41 -2.99
CA TRP A 129 -16.94 -5.46 -1.99
C TRP A 129 -18.30 -6.15 -2.02
N PRO A 130 -18.36 -7.50 -1.95
CA PRO A 130 -19.64 -8.19 -1.81
C PRO A 130 -20.37 -7.77 -0.54
N THR A 131 -21.70 -7.65 -0.61
CA THR A 131 -22.54 -7.31 0.53
C THR A 131 -22.73 -8.54 1.41
N LYS A 132 -22.41 -8.41 2.70
CA LYS A 132 -22.59 -9.50 3.67
C LYS A 132 -24.08 -9.79 3.87
N PRO A 133 -24.55 -11.03 3.67
CA PRO A 133 -25.93 -11.41 3.97
C PRO A 133 -26.18 -11.49 5.47
N SER A 134 -27.45 -11.46 5.82
CA SER A 134 -27.90 -11.58 7.22
C SER A 134 -27.66 -12.95 7.81
#